data_aa6167f9c08441f233a235313e926337
#
_entry.id   aa6167f9c08441f233a235313e926337
#
_cell.length_a   1.000
_cell.length_b   1.000
_cell.length_c   1.000
_cell.angle_alpha   90.00
_cell.angle_beta   90.00
_cell.angle_gamma   90.00
#
_symmetry.space_group_name_H-M   'P 1'
#
loop_
_entity.id
_entity.type
_entity.pdbx_description
1 polymer ?
#
loop_
_entity_poly.entity_id
_entity_poly.type
_entity_poly.pdbx_seq_one_letter_code
_entity_poly.pdbx_strand_id
1 'polypeptide(L)'
;MYDTVIFDLDGTLLNTIDDIAAAVQYAQKKYGFPVHTVDEVKKHVGNGLRLLMHRSIPEGENNPDFDKIFADFSEYYQKHCQVKTRAYDGILDLIKELKKRNIKMAIVSNKNYKAVESLKNIYFEGLIDVALGENEAAGIKKKPAKDMVMSALDKLGSTQEKSIYVGDSEVDSQTAVNSGLDCILVSWGFRTKDILEKLTYKKIIDEPMQLLDVIE
;
A
#
# COMPACT_ATOMS: atom_id res chain seq x y z
N MET A 1 -15.95 6.95 -18.01
CA MET A 1 -14.93 5.98 -18.52
C MET A 1 -13.56 6.46 -18.05
N TYR A 2 -12.86 5.63 -17.27
CA TYR A 2 -11.50 5.91 -16.79
C TYR A 2 -10.49 5.29 -17.75
N ASP A 3 -9.36 5.96 -17.96
CA ASP A 3 -8.22 5.46 -18.74
C ASP A 3 -6.98 5.22 -17.89
N THR A 4 -7.07 5.52 -16.58
CA THR A 4 -5.95 5.45 -15.65
C THR A 4 -6.37 4.90 -14.29
N VAL A 5 -5.60 3.96 -13.76
CA VAL A 5 -5.80 3.39 -12.43
C VAL A 5 -4.55 3.58 -11.58
N ILE A 6 -4.73 4.19 -10.42
CA ILE A 6 -3.70 4.34 -9.39
C ILE A 6 -3.97 3.31 -8.29
N PHE A 7 -3.03 2.42 -8.05
CA PHE A 7 -3.14 1.37 -7.05
C PHE A 7 -2.29 1.64 -5.81
N ASP A 8 -2.82 1.36 -4.63
CA ASP A 8 -1.96 1.04 -3.50
C ASP A 8 -1.28 -0.32 -3.70
N LEU A 9 -0.26 -0.62 -2.92
CA LEU A 9 0.52 -1.85 -3.00
C LEU A 9 0.17 -2.85 -1.91
N ASP A 10 0.44 -2.48 -0.64
CA ASP A 10 0.36 -3.38 0.52
C ASP A 10 -1.10 -3.56 0.97
N GLY A 11 -1.68 -4.72 0.76
CA GLY A 11 -3.11 -4.99 1.05
C GLY A 11 -4.02 -4.83 -0.17
N THR A 12 -3.52 -4.25 -1.25
CA THR A 12 -4.29 -4.03 -2.48
C THR A 12 -3.81 -4.92 -3.62
N LEU A 13 -2.57 -4.75 -4.08
CA LEU A 13 -1.96 -5.60 -5.12
C LEU A 13 -1.23 -6.80 -4.52
N LEU A 14 -0.53 -6.60 -3.41
CA LEU A 14 0.30 -7.62 -2.76
C LEU A 14 -0.17 -7.89 -1.32
N ASN A 15 -0.25 -9.17 -0.96
CA ASN A 15 -0.36 -9.60 0.41
C ASN A 15 1.04 -9.63 1.04
N THR A 16 1.38 -8.58 1.78
CA THR A 16 2.68 -8.37 2.40
C THR A 16 2.65 -8.56 3.92
N ILE A 17 1.47 -8.86 4.49
CA ILE A 17 1.27 -8.82 5.94
C ILE A 17 2.16 -9.80 6.71
N ASP A 18 2.40 -10.99 6.16
CA ASP A 18 3.20 -12.01 6.84
C ASP A 18 4.66 -11.59 7.02
N ASP A 19 5.25 -10.93 6.02
CA ASP A 19 6.63 -10.44 6.08
C ASP A 19 6.73 -9.20 6.99
N ILE A 20 5.73 -8.32 6.94
CA ILE A 20 5.64 -7.17 7.86
C ILE A 20 5.52 -7.67 9.31
N ALA A 21 4.62 -8.62 9.57
CA ALA A 21 4.42 -9.16 10.92
C ALA A 21 5.67 -9.89 11.42
N ALA A 22 6.35 -10.66 10.57
CA ALA A 22 7.59 -11.33 10.93
C ALA A 22 8.67 -10.33 11.37
N ALA A 23 8.78 -9.19 10.70
CA ALA A 23 9.75 -8.16 11.06
C ALA A 23 9.40 -7.45 12.39
N VAL A 24 8.11 -7.14 12.62
CA VAL A 24 7.63 -6.61 13.91
C VAL A 24 7.92 -7.59 15.03
N GLN A 25 7.55 -8.86 14.84
CA GLN A 25 7.78 -9.93 15.81
C GLN A 25 9.27 -10.18 16.09
N TYR A 26 10.13 -10.05 15.08
CA TYR A 26 11.58 -10.10 15.27
C TYR A 26 12.06 -9.02 16.25
N ALA A 27 11.66 -7.76 16.02
CA ALA A 27 12.03 -6.66 16.90
C ALA A 27 11.47 -6.87 18.32
N GLN A 28 10.19 -7.24 18.46
CA GLN A 28 9.56 -7.52 19.75
C GLN A 28 10.31 -8.61 20.54
N LYS A 29 10.66 -9.74 19.88
CA LYS A 29 11.41 -10.82 20.50
C LYS A 29 12.83 -10.38 20.91
N LYS A 30 13.53 -9.64 20.04
CA LYS A 30 14.89 -9.16 20.30
C LYS A 30 14.98 -8.27 21.54
N TYR A 31 13.92 -7.47 21.77
CA TYR A 31 13.88 -6.53 22.90
C TYR A 31 13.03 -7.00 24.09
N GLY A 32 12.56 -8.26 24.07
CA GLY A 32 11.81 -8.86 25.18
C GLY A 32 10.40 -8.30 25.37
N PHE A 33 9.78 -7.77 24.31
CA PHE A 33 8.41 -7.26 24.36
C PHE A 33 7.37 -8.34 24.08
N PRO A 34 6.11 -8.14 24.48
CA PRO A 34 5.00 -8.99 24.05
C PRO A 34 4.94 -9.08 22.53
N VAL A 35 4.80 -10.32 22.02
CA VAL A 35 4.81 -10.58 20.58
C VAL A 35 3.38 -10.51 20.05
N HIS A 36 3.12 -9.59 19.13
CA HIS A 36 1.83 -9.43 18.48
C HIS A 36 1.55 -10.57 17.48
N THR A 37 0.29 -10.94 17.37
CA THR A 37 -0.21 -11.80 16.31
C THR A 37 -0.19 -11.06 14.96
N VAL A 38 -0.32 -11.79 13.86
CA VAL A 38 -0.43 -11.18 12.50
C VAL A 38 -1.65 -10.24 12.43
N ASP A 39 -2.77 -10.62 13.04
CA ASP A 39 -4.00 -9.82 13.04
C ASP A 39 -3.87 -8.51 13.84
N GLU A 40 -3.07 -8.51 14.90
CA GLU A 40 -2.76 -7.28 15.65
C GLU A 40 -1.86 -6.37 14.82
N VAL A 41 -0.81 -6.92 14.22
CA VAL A 41 0.08 -6.14 13.32
C VAL A 41 -0.71 -5.57 12.14
N LYS A 42 -1.62 -6.34 11.55
CA LYS A 42 -2.48 -5.91 10.44
C LYS A 42 -3.24 -4.61 10.75
N LYS A 43 -3.70 -4.43 11.99
CA LYS A 43 -4.40 -3.20 12.43
C LYS A 43 -3.47 -1.98 12.49
N HIS A 44 -2.17 -2.18 12.62
CA HIS A 44 -1.18 -1.11 12.75
C HIS A 44 -0.64 -0.60 11.41
N VAL A 45 -0.81 -1.39 10.33
CA VAL A 45 -0.29 -1.08 8.97
C VAL A 45 -1.09 0.03 8.30
N GLY A 46 -0.47 0.76 7.34
CA GLY A 46 -1.10 1.73 6.44
C GLY A 46 -0.44 3.11 6.43
N ASN A 47 0.20 3.53 7.53
CA ASN A 47 0.75 4.89 7.67
C ASN A 47 2.30 4.95 7.64
N GLY A 48 2.94 3.94 7.07
CA GLY A 48 4.40 3.80 7.02
C GLY A 48 5.00 3.05 8.21
N LEU A 49 6.27 2.65 8.06
CA LEU A 49 6.92 1.70 8.97
C LEU A 49 7.20 2.30 10.36
N ARG A 50 7.48 3.61 10.45
CA ARG A 50 7.78 4.25 11.74
C ARG A 50 6.54 4.25 12.65
N LEU A 51 5.35 4.58 12.10
CA LEU A 51 4.11 4.56 12.86
C LEU A 51 3.64 3.13 13.16
N LEU A 52 3.91 2.18 12.28
CA LEU A 52 3.72 0.76 12.55
C LEU A 52 4.49 0.35 13.80
N MET A 53 5.78 0.67 13.90
CA MET A 53 6.59 0.34 15.07
C MET A 53 6.18 1.10 16.32
N HIS A 54 5.82 2.40 16.21
CA HIS A 54 5.24 3.17 17.30
C HIS A 54 4.03 2.47 17.94
N ARG A 55 3.16 1.89 17.12
CA ARG A 55 1.95 1.16 17.58
C ARG A 55 2.25 -0.26 18.09
N SER A 56 3.41 -0.80 17.77
CA SER A 56 3.74 -2.22 17.98
C SER A 56 4.68 -2.48 19.15
N ILE A 57 5.23 -1.45 19.77
CA ILE A 57 6.12 -1.58 20.94
C ILE A 57 5.60 -0.76 22.11
N PRO A 58 5.94 -1.16 23.36
CA PRO A 58 5.59 -0.39 24.55
C PRO A 58 6.10 1.04 24.48
N GLU A 59 5.27 2.01 24.88
CA GLU A 59 5.54 3.45 24.90
C GLU A 59 5.74 4.09 23.51
N GLY A 60 5.77 3.29 22.44
CA GLY A 60 5.94 3.78 21.08
C GLY A 60 7.20 4.63 20.92
N GLU A 61 7.09 5.82 20.31
CA GLU A 61 8.22 6.75 20.12
C GLU A 61 8.74 7.39 21.42
N ASN A 62 8.06 7.25 22.55
CA ASN A 62 8.55 7.68 23.85
C ASN A 62 9.50 6.64 24.48
N ASN A 63 9.60 5.44 23.92
CA ASN A 63 10.57 4.45 24.37
C ASN A 63 11.99 4.95 24.11
N PRO A 64 12.89 5.01 25.11
CA PRO A 64 14.24 5.56 24.95
C PRO A 64 15.10 4.83 23.90
N ASP A 65 14.79 3.57 23.63
CA ASP A 65 15.47 2.75 22.62
C ASP A 65 14.76 2.75 21.25
N PHE A 66 13.69 3.55 21.04
CA PHE A 66 12.84 3.48 19.84
C PHE A 66 13.64 3.51 18.54
N ASP A 67 14.56 4.47 18.38
CA ASP A 67 15.31 4.61 17.12
C ASP A 67 16.21 3.41 16.84
N LYS A 68 16.78 2.77 17.89
CA LYS A 68 17.56 1.56 17.77
C LYS A 68 16.67 0.37 17.39
N ILE A 69 15.50 0.24 18.04
CA ILE A 69 14.52 -0.82 17.73
C ILE A 69 14.05 -0.67 16.29
N PHE A 70 13.75 0.56 15.88
CA PHE A 70 13.29 0.87 14.51
C PHE A 70 14.37 0.57 13.47
N ALA A 71 15.65 0.84 13.77
CA ALA A 71 16.76 0.49 12.89
C ALA A 71 16.89 -1.02 12.71
N ASP A 72 16.86 -1.79 13.80
CA ASP A 72 16.92 -3.26 13.76
C ASP A 72 15.73 -3.88 13.02
N PHE A 73 14.51 -3.37 13.27
CA PHE A 73 13.32 -3.75 12.53
C PHE A 73 13.49 -3.48 11.04
N SER A 74 13.94 -2.27 10.69
CA SER A 74 14.07 -1.84 9.28
C SER A 74 15.12 -2.67 8.54
N GLU A 75 16.25 -2.98 9.18
CA GLU A 75 17.27 -3.85 8.60
C GLU A 75 16.75 -5.27 8.36
N TYR A 76 16.05 -5.83 9.35
CA TYR A 76 15.45 -7.16 9.22
C TYR A 76 14.40 -7.18 8.11
N TYR A 77 13.49 -6.20 8.11
CA TYR A 77 12.44 -6.10 7.11
C TYR A 77 13.00 -5.97 5.69
N GLN A 78 14.01 -5.12 5.50
CA GLN A 78 14.65 -4.95 4.19
C GLN A 78 15.21 -6.27 3.62
N LYS A 79 15.73 -7.14 4.49
CA LYS A 79 16.29 -8.44 4.09
C LYS A 79 15.22 -9.52 3.86
N HIS A 80 14.02 -9.36 4.45
CA HIS A 80 13.00 -10.42 4.50
C HIS A 80 11.61 -10.01 3.97
N CYS A 81 11.47 -8.85 3.34
CA CYS A 81 10.18 -8.33 2.88
C CYS A 81 9.60 -9.02 1.64
N GLN A 82 10.22 -10.10 1.17
CA GLN A 82 9.83 -10.84 -0.04
C GLN A 82 9.78 -12.36 0.17
N VAL A 83 9.78 -12.82 1.43
CA VAL A 83 9.82 -14.26 1.76
C VAL A 83 8.45 -14.91 1.60
N LYS A 84 7.39 -14.23 2.05
CA LYS A 84 5.99 -14.69 1.99
C LYS A 84 5.08 -13.77 1.18
N THR A 85 5.58 -12.61 0.80
CA THR A 85 4.85 -11.65 -0.04
C THR A 85 4.44 -12.31 -1.36
N ARG A 86 3.19 -12.09 -1.77
CA ARG A 86 2.63 -12.58 -3.03
C ARG A 86 1.53 -11.65 -3.53
N ALA A 87 1.28 -11.68 -4.84
CA ALA A 87 0.10 -11.02 -5.38
C ALA A 87 -1.17 -11.70 -4.85
N TYR A 88 -2.23 -10.92 -4.61
CA TYR A 88 -3.54 -11.51 -4.33
C TYR A 88 -4.06 -12.28 -5.56
N ASP A 89 -4.90 -13.27 -5.31
CA ASP A 89 -5.49 -14.09 -6.37
C ASP A 89 -6.26 -13.21 -7.36
N GLY A 90 -6.04 -13.40 -8.65
CA GLY A 90 -6.66 -12.63 -9.74
C GLY A 90 -6.01 -11.28 -10.05
N ILE A 91 -5.11 -10.75 -9.21
CA ILE A 91 -4.45 -9.45 -9.45
C ILE A 91 -3.62 -9.47 -10.74
N LEU A 92 -2.80 -10.49 -10.95
CA LEU A 92 -1.96 -10.56 -12.16
C LEU A 92 -2.81 -10.63 -13.43
N ASP A 93 -3.95 -11.29 -13.39
CA ASP A 93 -4.86 -11.38 -14.52
C ASP A 93 -5.55 -10.03 -14.77
N LEU A 94 -5.99 -9.34 -13.72
CA LEU A 94 -6.52 -7.98 -13.82
C LEU A 94 -5.49 -7.03 -14.46
N ILE A 95 -4.27 -7.00 -13.95
CA ILE A 95 -3.22 -6.08 -14.45
C ILE A 95 -2.91 -6.34 -15.94
N LYS A 96 -2.85 -7.63 -16.36
CA LYS A 96 -2.67 -7.99 -17.76
C LYS A 96 -3.85 -7.53 -18.63
N GLU A 97 -5.08 -7.69 -18.14
CA GLU A 97 -6.28 -7.26 -18.89
C GLU A 97 -6.34 -5.72 -19.00
N LEU A 98 -6.03 -5.00 -17.92
CA LEU A 98 -5.91 -3.54 -17.97
C LEU A 98 -4.84 -3.07 -18.96
N LYS A 99 -3.67 -3.71 -18.96
CA LYS A 99 -2.61 -3.41 -19.94
C LYS A 99 -3.07 -3.65 -21.37
N LYS A 100 -3.76 -4.77 -21.63
CA LYS A 100 -4.33 -5.12 -22.95
C LYS A 100 -5.34 -4.07 -23.42
N ARG A 101 -6.12 -3.48 -22.51
CA ARG A 101 -7.06 -2.38 -22.79
C ARG A 101 -6.41 -1.00 -22.89
N ASN A 102 -5.09 -0.93 -22.83
CA ASN A 102 -4.30 0.31 -22.81
C ASN A 102 -4.65 1.25 -21.64
N ILE A 103 -5.11 0.70 -20.52
CA ILE A 103 -5.32 1.47 -19.28
C ILE A 103 -3.95 1.75 -18.68
N LYS A 104 -3.70 3.01 -18.38
CA LYS A 104 -2.48 3.46 -17.70
C LYS A 104 -2.53 3.06 -16.24
N MET A 105 -1.40 2.61 -15.69
CA MET A 105 -1.36 2.11 -14.32
C MET A 105 -0.17 2.67 -13.55
N ALA A 106 -0.39 3.05 -12.30
CA ALA A 106 0.67 3.38 -11.36
C ALA A 106 0.45 2.75 -10.00
N ILE A 107 1.53 2.52 -9.27
CA ILE A 107 1.55 2.17 -7.86
C ILE A 107 1.90 3.42 -7.05
N VAL A 108 1.15 3.69 -5.97
CA VAL A 108 1.41 4.76 -5.00
C VAL A 108 1.31 4.19 -3.58
N SER A 109 2.42 4.10 -2.86
CA SER A 109 2.50 3.43 -1.55
C SER A 109 3.27 4.22 -0.50
N ASN A 110 2.87 4.09 0.77
CA ASN A 110 3.63 4.60 1.93
C ASN A 110 4.83 3.71 2.31
N LYS A 111 5.11 2.70 1.51
CA LYS A 111 6.33 1.90 1.59
C LYS A 111 7.52 2.67 1.01
N ASN A 112 8.73 2.42 1.51
CA ASN A 112 9.95 3.03 0.98
C ASN A 112 10.08 2.82 -0.54
N TYR A 113 10.47 3.85 -1.28
CA TYR A 113 10.51 3.85 -2.75
C TYR A 113 11.35 2.72 -3.34
N LYS A 114 12.52 2.37 -2.74
CA LYS A 114 13.36 1.25 -3.21
C LYS A 114 12.65 -0.08 -3.10
N ALA A 115 11.90 -0.29 -2.02
CA ALA A 115 11.12 -1.51 -1.82
C ALA A 115 9.93 -1.57 -2.80
N VAL A 116 9.26 -0.45 -3.06
CA VAL A 116 8.17 -0.38 -4.05
C VAL A 116 8.69 -0.72 -5.45
N GLU A 117 9.82 -0.12 -5.86
CA GLU A 117 10.44 -0.38 -7.16
C GLU A 117 10.88 -1.85 -7.31
N SER A 118 11.51 -2.41 -6.27
CA SER A 118 11.89 -3.83 -6.26
C SER A 118 10.68 -4.76 -6.42
N LEU A 119 9.61 -4.53 -5.64
CA LEU A 119 8.39 -5.34 -5.72
C LEU A 119 7.66 -5.16 -7.06
N LYS A 120 7.61 -3.94 -7.61
CA LYS A 120 7.08 -3.72 -8.97
C LYS A 120 7.85 -4.55 -10.00
N ASN A 121 9.17 -4.57 -9.94
CA ASN A 121 9.98 -5.32 -10.90
C ASN A 121 9.81 -6.83 -10.74
N ILE A 122 9.61 -7.33 -9.53
CA ILE A 122 9.39 -8.78 -9.28
C ILE A 122 8.02 -9.24 -9.76
N TYR A 123 6.96 -8.48 -9.45
CA TYR A 123 5.58 -8.94 -9.66
C TYR A 123 4.91 -8.36 -10.91
N PHE A 124 5.34 -7.17 -11.36
CA PHE A 124 4.64 -6.38 -12.38
C PHE A 124 5.58 -5.83 -13.46
N GLU A 125 6.74 -6.46 -13.68
CA GLU A 125 7.69 -6.05 -14.71
C GLU A 125 7.01 -6.02 -16.09
N GLY A 126 7.19 -4.90 -16.81
CA GLY A 126 6.56 -4.69 -18.12
C GLY A 126 5.03 -4.47 -18.10
N LEU A 127 4.39 -4.59 -16.93
CA LEU A 127 2.94 -4.42 -16.79
C LEU A 127 2.57 -3.05 -16.22
N ILE A 128 3.24 -2.60 -15.18
CA ILE A 128 3.01 -1.29 -14.55
C ILE A 128 4.24 -0.41 -14.75
N ASP A 129 4.03 0.77 -15.36
CA ASP A 129 5.14 1.63 -15.80
C ASP A 129 5.63 2.56 -14.68
N VAL A 130 4.74 3.03 -13.80
CA VAL A 130 5.03 4.00 -12.74
C VAL A 130 4.83 3.38 -11.37
N ALA A 131 5.81 3.52 -10.48
CA ALA A 131 5.68 3.12 -9.08
C ALA A 131 6.36 4.19 -8.20
N LEU A 132 5.60 4.69 -7.23
CA LEU A 132 6.03 5.73 -6.31
C LEU A 132 5.88 5.22 -4.87
N GLY A 133 6.97 5.28 -4.14
CA GLY A 133 7.02 5.00 -2.72
C GLY A 133 7.38 6.24 -1.92
N GLU A 134 7.28 6.13 -0.60
CA GLU A 134 7.73 7.18 0.32
C GLU A 134 9.19 7.57 0.04
N ASN A 135 9.42 8.88 -0.11
CA ASN A 135 10.74 9.48 -0.27
C ASN A 135 10.74 10.89 0.36
N GLU A 136 10.63 10.96 1.67
CA GLU A 136 10.60 12.24 2.40
C GLU A 136 11.88 13.05 2.18
N ALA A 137 13.01 12.39 1.95
CA ALA A 137 14.28 13.06 1.64
C ALA A 137 14.21 13.87 0.33
N ALA A 138 13.33 13.49 -0.60
CA ALA A 138 13.05 14.22 -1.84
C ALA A 138 11.92 15.26 -1.69
N GLY A 139 11.41 15.48 -0.49
CA GLY A 139 10.33 16.44 -0.20
C GLY A 139 8.93 15.97 -0.64
N ILE A 140 8.76 14.70 -1.04
CA ILE A 140 7.47 14.14 -1.45
C ILE A 140 6.74 13.63 -0.22
N LYS A 141 5.58 14.22 0.07
CA LYS A 141 4.76 13.81 1.22
C LYS A 141 4.10 12.48 0.97
N LYS A 142 4.07 11.63 2.02
CA LYS A 142 3.37 10.34 1.99
C LYS A 142 1.85 10.48 2.01
N LYS A 143 1.14 9.43 1.62
CA LYS A 143 -0.32 9.33 1.77
C LYS A 143 -0.74 9.61 3.22
N PRO A 144 -1.83 10.36 3.47
CA PRO A 144 -2.88 10.71 2.53
C PRO A 144 -2.65 12.02 1.74
N ALA A 145 -1.45 12.62 1.73
CA ALA A 145 -1.16 13.75 0.86
C ALA A 145 -1.25 13.35 -0.62
N LYS A 146 -1.70 14.28 -1.47
CA LYS A 146 -1.90 14.05 -2.91
C LYS A 146 -0.63 13.98 -3.74
N ASP A 147 0.50 14.32 -3.17
CA ASP A 147 1.78 14.58 -3.86
C ASP A 147 2.20 13.41 -4.77
N MET A 148 2.19 12.17 -4.24
CA MET A 148 2.55 10.99 -5.03
C MET A 148 1.53 10.68 -6.13
N VAL A 149 0.24 10.87 -5.87
CA VAL A 149 -0.82 10.66 -6.88
C VAL A 149 -0.66 11.66 -8.02
N MET A 150 -0.48 12.94 -7.70
CA MET A 150 -0.28 13.98 -8.72
C MET A 150 0.99 13.72 -9.56
N SER A 151 2.08 13.31 -8.91
CA SER A 151 3.30 12.92 -9.61
C SER A 151 3.12 11.69 -10.50
N ALA A 152 2.30 10.71 -10.07
CA ALA A 152 1.98 9.54 -10.88
C ALA A 152 1.16 9.93 -12.12
N LEU A 153 0.16 10.79 -11.97
CA LEU A 153 -0.67 11.29 -13.08
C LEU A 153 0.17 12.05 -14.11
N ASP A 154 1.07 12.93 -13.64
CA ASP A 154 2.00 13.67 -14.51
C ASP A 154 2.87 12.72 -15.34
N LYS A 155 3.51 11.74 -14.68
CA LYS A 155 4.34 10.72 -15.34
C LYS A 155 3.56 9.86 -16.35
N LEU A 156 2.28 9.59 -16.11
CA LEU A 156 1.42 8.84 -17.00
C LEU A 156 0.80 9.71 -18.12
N GLY A 157 0.95 11.03 -18.05
CA GLY A 157 0.25 11.96 -18.95
C GLY A 157 -1.27 11.78 -18.84
N SER A 158 -1.81 11.76 -17.60
CA SER A 158 -3.23 11.59 -17.32
C SER A 158 -3.76 12.72 -16.45
N THR A 159 -5.08 12.77 -16.27
CA THR A 159 -5.77 13.78 -15.47
C THR A 159 -6.61 13.15 -14.36
N GLN A 160 -6.99 13.95 -13.37
CA GLN A 160 -7.83 13.49 -12.26
C GLN A 160 -9.18 12.94 -12.76
N GLU A 161 -9.82 13.61 -13.69
CA GLU A 161 -11.15 13.25 -14.21
C GLU A 161 -11.18 11.90 -14.95
N LYS A 162 -10.01 11.46 -15.45
CA LYS A 162 -9.85 10.19 -16.16
C LYS A 162 -9.27 9.09 -15.30
N SER A 163 -9.03 9.37 -14.03
CA SER A 163 -8.30 8.48 -13.14
C SER A 163 -9.14 8.02 -11.97
N ILE A 164 -8.86 6.80 -11.52
CA ILE A 164 -9.49 6.22 -10.34
C ILE A 164 -8.41 5.67 -9.39
N TYR A 165 -8.67 5.76 -8.09
CA TYR A 165 -7.78 5.24 -7.06
C TYR A 165 -8.31 3.92 -6.49
N VAL A 166 -7.45 2.93 -6.30
CA VAL A 166 -7.79 1.61 -5.75
C VAL A 166 -6.94 1.34 -4.52
N GLY A 167 -7.57 1.04 -3.38
CA GLY A 167 -6.88 0.78 -2.12
C GLY A 167 -7.73 -0.02 -1.13
N ASP A 168 -7.17 -0.35 0.05
CA ASP A 168 -7.81 -1.23 1.03
C ASP A 168 -8.00 -0.58 2.41
N SER A 169 -7.72 0.71 2.55
CA SER A 169 -7.66 1.35 3.86
C SER A 169 -8.25 2.77 3.90
N GLU A 170 -8.40 3.28 5.13
CA GLU A 170 -8.76 4.68 5.40
C GLU A 170 -7.77 5.69 4.81
N VAL A 171 -6.49 5.30 4.74
CA VAL A 171 -5.45 6.15 4.13
C VAL A 171 -5.68 6.30 2.63
N ASP A 172 -6.10 5.23 1.96
CA ASP A 172 -6.37 5.22 0.52
C ASP A 172 -7.62 6.03 0.17
N SER A 173 -8.69 5.83 0.93
CA SER A 173 -9.92 6.63 0.81
C SER A 173 -9.60 8.13 0.94
N GLN A 174 -8.85 8.51 1.97
CA GLN A 174 -8.47 9.92 2.17
C GLN A 174 -7.50 10.42 1.09
N THR A 175 -6.60 9.56 0.58
CA THR A 175 -5.70 9.91 -0.53
C THR A 175 -6.49 10.22 -1.80
N ALA A 176 -7.48 9.40 -2.12
CA ALA A 176 -8.36 9.63 -3.26
C ALA A 176 -9.10 10.97 -3.11
N VAL A 177 -9.72 11.23 -1.96
CA VAL A 177 -10.40 12.50 -1.67
C VAL A 177 -9.46 13.70 -1.83
N ASN A 178 -8.27 13.64 -1.24
CA ASN A 178 -7.29 14.74 -1.29
C ASN A 178 -6.74 14.96 -2.69
N SER A 179 -6.80 13.93 -3.54
CA SER A 179 -6.34 13.95 -4.93
C SER A 179 -7.48 14.27 -5.93
N GLY A 180 -8.73 14.37 -5.47
CA GLY A 180 -9.89 14.59 -6.33
C GLY A 180 -10.20 13.41 -7.25
N LEU A 181 -9.90 12.19 -6.83
CA LEU A 181 -10.18 10.95 -7.56
C LEU A 181 -11.36 10.19 -6.93
N ASP A 182 -12.10 9.46 -7.75
CA ASP A 182 -12.99 8.42 -7.24
C ASP A 182 -12.17 7.29 -6.60
N CYS A 183 -12.67 6.72 -5.49
CA CYS A 183 -12.03 5.65 -4.75
C CYS A 183 -12.77 4.34 -4.92
N ILE A 184 -12.06 3.27 -5.28
CA ILE A 184 -12.52 1.90 -5.16
C ILE A 184 -11.79 1.26 -3.98
N LEU A 185 -12.55 0.72 -3.05
CA LEU A 185 -12.01 -0.04 -1.93
C LEU A 185 -12.10 -1.54 -2.22
N VAL A 186 -11.07 -2.27 -1.80
CA VAL A 186 -10.99 -3.72 -1.98
C VAL A 186 -11.17 -4.43 -0.64
N SER A 187 -12.02 -5.46 -0.61
CA SER A 187 -12.38 -6.15 0.65
C SER A 187 -11.42 -7.28 1.04
N TRP A 188 -10.52 -7.70 0.15
CA TRP A 188 -9.51 -8.74 0.42
C TRP A 188 -8.28 -8.23 1.17
N GLY A 189 -8.18 -6.91 1.42
CA GLY A 189 -7.02 -6.25 2.01
C GLY A 189 -6.90 -6.36 3.52
N PHE A 190 -6.31 -5.34 4.13
CA PHE A 190 -6.01 -5.34 5.56
C PHE A 190 -7.17 -4.87 6.43
N ARG A 191 -8.12 -4.11 5.90
CA ARG A 191 -9.30 -3.65 6.63
C ARG A 191 -10.49 -4.56 6.40
N THR A 192 -11.32 -4.73 7.43
CA THR A 192 -12.57 -5.47 7.36
C THR A 192 -13.65 -4.64 6.66
N LYS A 193 -14.64 -5.29 6.07
CA LYS A 193 -15.69 -4.64 5.27
C LYS A 193 -16.48 -3.60 6.08
N ASP A 194 -16.76 -3.89 7.36
CA ASP A 194 -17.44 -2.96 8.27
C ASP A 194 -16.66 -1.66 8.55
N ILE A 195 -15.34 -1.67 8.41
CA ILE A 195 -14.49 -0.48 8.44
C ILE A 195 -14.58 0.25 7.10
N LEU A 196 -14.44 -0.47 5.99
CA LEU A 196 -14.46 0.10 4.65
C LEU A 196 -15.79 0.81 4.33
N GLU A 197 -16.92 0.24 4.75
CA GLU A 197 -18.26 0.79 4.54
C GLU A 197 -18.49 2.17 5.19
N LYS A 198 -17.65 2.57 6.14
CA LYS A 198 -17.71 3.88 6.82
C LYS A 198 -16.85 4.95 6.14
N LEU A 199 -16.09 4.58 5.11
CA LEU A 199 -15.17 5.49 4.42
C LEU A 199 -15.84 6.17 3.24
N THR A 200 -15.13 7.09 2.59
CA THR A 200 -15.55 7.69 1.33
C THR A 200 -15.08 6.81 0.17
N TYR A 201 -16.00 6.28 -0.60
CA TYR A 201 -15.70 5.44 -1.76
C TYR A 201 -16.82 5.54 -2.82
N LYS A 202 -16.46 5.17 -4.05
CA LYS A 202 -17.44 4.99 -5.15
C LYS A 202 -18.04 3.57 -5.12
N LYS A 203 -17.19 2.55 -4.91
CA LYS A 203 -17.60 1.15 -4.85
C LYS A 203 -16.61 0.35 -3.98
N ILE A 204 -17.11 -0.67 -3.28
CA ILE A 204 -16.30 -1.75 -2.69
C ILE A 204 -16.39 -2.93 -3.64
N ILE A 205 -15.25 -3.55 -3.96
CA ILE A 205 -15.16 -4.74 -4.78
C ILE A 205 -14.59 -5.90 -3.97
N ASP A 206 -15.11 -7.10 -4.20
CA ASP A 206 -14.74 -8.32 -3.47
C ASP A 206 -13.77 -9.20 -4.29
N GLU A 207 -13.66 -8.95 -5.59
CA GLU A 207 -12.77 -9.67 -6.53
C GLU A 207 -12.10 -8.69 -7.49
N PRO A 208 -10.81 -8.91 -7.86
CA PRO A 208 -10.06 -7.98 -8.71
C PRO A 208 -10.72 -7.67 -10.04
N MET A 209 -11.27 -8.68 -10.73
CA MET A 209 -11.87 -8.49 -12.05
C MET A 209 -13.10 -7.58 -12.07
N GLN A 210 -13.77 -7.38 -10.92
CA GLN A 210 -14.89 -6.42 -10.79
C GLN A 210 -14.47 -4.97 -11.03
N LEU A 211 -13.17 -4.67 -11.00
CA LEU A 211 -12.68 -3.33 -11.34
C LEU A 211 -12.98 -2.98 -12.81
N LEU A 212 -12.99 -3.97 -13.71
CA LEU A 212 -13.26 -3.74 -15.13
C LEU A 212 -14.66 -3.16 -15.37
N ASP A 213 -15.66 -3.60 -14.58
CA ASP A 213 -17.03 -3.09 -14.66
C ASP A 213 -17.17 -1.64 -14.16
N VAL A 214 -16.17 -1.16 -13.40
CA VAL A 214 -16.20 0.18 -12.82
C VAL A 214 -15.54 1.21 -13.74
N ILE A 215 -14.53 0.79 -14.50
CA ILE A 215 -13.75 1.68 -15.36
C ILE A 215 -14.42 1.93 -16.73
N GLU A 216 -15.35 1.05 -17.13
CA GLU A 216 -16.19 1.23 -18.32
C GLU A 216 -17.25 2.33 -18.10
#